data_cffa6fb4fb5b122e80bbac373878c1e7
#
_entry.id   cffa6fb4fb5b122e80bbac373878c1e7
#
_cell.length_a   1.000
_cell.length_b   1.000
_cell.length_c   1.000
_cell.angle_alpha   90.00
_cell.angle_beta   90.00
_cell.angle_gamma   90.00
#
_symmetry.space_group_name_H-M   'P 1'
#
loop_
_entity.id
_entity.type
_entity.pdbx_description
1 polymer ?
#
loop_
_entity_poly.entity_id
_entity_poly.type
_entity_poly.pdbx_seq_one_letter_code
_entity_poly.pdbx_strand_id
1 'polypeptide(L)'
;MTVFHKLQKTVGGASASAAVAIALALAAPLTAHAAHAETAGGNPSTGQNSNPASVTFGQADGTVGNDKVHIMALPDTDAIVLESNGHFGIVDSGEDDDYADGSDPRYPWRAGIATWGYTRDVDAYLQKLGVNSNNLDFYIGTHAHSDHIGNADTIIYKYHPKRIYTPQYSDSYILDRTRLWDNQKVYDDMMRAAAWAGAAYGAVLDQHVTPGYNDTIQMGDMRIQTIPTDPNENYKRAGVYDANLIAYTAKVTAHGHSAYLSADLETTNGQEAYVAPIVGHVDWLKSPHHGLPSSSNNGFVERLSPKLVMQTGYEFQTHDGAVAGAARGQYEWFEAASMRKAGYDALVGTFTPTGITRPSYNVSMGHVFGQAAPARTWWLHDGRPWATVGWWQSRDGGWHYFTGAPTAAQSQWVNSAGSWYWMGGDSYMAASTWVNDGAGWYWVGSDGAMLGAGWHRINGDWYLMAGSGRAYTGWVQTPAGSWYYLDPVSAKMRTGWVNDGSGWFYLGESGAMRTGWVRDAGSWYLLSGTGRAASGWALDGGSWYYLDTNTNAMRVGWVSDAGKWYYLGADGAMRTGWVRDADNWYLLAGPGGSMLTGTVTYGGLQWAFGGDGALIS
;
A
#
# COMPACT_ATOMS: atom_id res chain seq x y z
N MET A 1 -13.22 12.61 46.52
CA MET A 1 -14.21 12.06 47.42
C MET A 1 -15.52 11.89 46.67
N THR A 2 -15.93 10.59 46.62
CA THR A 2 -17.31 10.12 46.41
C THR A 2 -17.98 10.57 45.09
N VAL A 3 -18.15 9.70 44.09
CA VAL A 3 -19.10 8.59 43.96
C VAL A 3 -18.63 7.58 42.95
N PHE A 4 -18.16 6.44 43.41
CA PHE A 4 -18.22 5.15 42.70
C PHE A 4 -19.12 4.28 43.57
N HIS A 5 -20.25 3.82 43.10
CA HIS A 5 -20.80 2.49 43.37
C HIS A 5 -22.14 2.24 42.70
N LYS A 6 -22.22 1.04 42.20
CA LYS A 6 -23.41 0.25 41.85
C LYS A 6 -23.92 0.34 40.40
N LEU A 7 -23.62 -0.72 39.68
CA LEU A 7 -24.65 -1.70 39.31
C LEU A 7 -24.00 -2.98 38.79
N GLN A 8 -23.96 -3.99 39.68
CA GLN A 8 -23.84 -5.41 39.36
C GLN A 8 -25.19 -6.07 39.62
N LYS A 9 -25.47 -7.12 38.84
CA LYS A 9 -26.57 -8.13 38.90
C LYS A 9 -27.79 -7.80 38.05
N THR A 10 -28.10 -8.71 37.12
CA THR A 10 -28.66 -10.06 37.19
C THR A 10 -28.62 -10.66 35.77
N VAL A 11 -28.00 -11.78 35.49
CA VAL A 11 -28.30 -13.24 35.64
C VAL A 11 -29.54 -13.71 34.87
N GLY A 12 -29.29 -14.72 34.06
CA GLY A 12 -30.22 -15.73 33.59
C GLY A 12 -30.41 -15.68 32.07
N GLY A 13 -30.14 -16.65 31.28
CA GLY A 13 -30.07 -18.07 31.37
C GLY A 13 -30.67 -18.68 30.12
N ALA A 14 -30.10 -19.78 29.69
CA ALA A 14 -30.65 -20.79 28.78
C ALA A 14 -30.47 -20.63 27.27
N SER A 15 -29.49 -21.30 26.74
CA SER A 15 -29.52 -22.48 25.82
C SER A 15 -30.57 -22.54 24.72
N ALA A 16 -30.13 -22.63 23.46
CA ALA A 16 -30.57 -23.71 22.56
C ALA A 16 -29.68 -23.74 21.29
N SER A 17 -29.15 -24.91 21.04
CA SER A 17 -28.42 -25.35 19.87
C SER A 17 -29.31 -25.31 18.62
N ALA A 18 -28.74 -24.90 17.48
CA ALA A 18 -29.19 -25.39 16.18
C ALA A 18 -27.97 -25.56 15.28
N ALA A 19 -27.55 -26.80 15.15
CA ALA A 19 -26.61 -27.24 14.13
C ALA A 19 -27.34 -27.27 12.78
N VAL A 20 -26.75 -26.67 11.78
CA VAL A 20 -27.06 -26.96 10.38
C VAL A 20 -25.77 -27.38 9.71
N ALA A 21 -25.70 -28.67 9.44
CA ALA A 21 -24.68 -29.29 8.61
C ALA A 21 -25.00 -28.98 7.14
N ILE A 22 -24.04 -28.47 6.40
CA ILE A 22 -24.01 -28.54 4.95
C ILE A 22 -22.68 -29.16 4.53
N ALA A 23 -22.82 -30.13 3.64
CA ALA A 23 -21.90 -31.17 3.28
C ALA A 23 -20.60 -30.75 2.62
N LEU A 24 -19.57 -31.54 2.89
CA LEU A 24 -18.31 -31.68 2.18
C LEU A 24 -18.47 -31.85 0.66
N ALA A 25 -17.65 -31.17 -0.10
CA ALA A 25 -17.20 -31.64 -1.39
C ALA A 25 -15.68 -31.45 -1.48
N LEU A 26 -14.98 -32.55 -1.32
CA LEU A 26 -13.70 -32.95 -1.93
C LEU A 26 -12.59 -31.91 -2.12
N ALA A 27 -11.68 -31.90 -1.16
CA ALA A 27 -10.31 -31.41 -1.36
C ALA A 27 -9.42 -32.59 -1.76
N ALA A 28 -8.81 -32.53 -2.93
CA ALA A 28 -7.66 -33.35 -3.30
C ALA A 28 -6.37 -32.63 -2.88
N PRO A 29 -5.34 -33.33 -2.39
CA PRO A 29 -4.11 -32.68 -1.96
C PRO A 29 -3.23 -32.33 -3.16
N LEU A 30 -2.88 -31.07 -3.32
CA LEU A 30 -1.81 -30.62 -4.20
C LEU A 30 -0.47 -30.84 -3.50
N THR A 31 0.27 -31.81 -3.97
CA THR A 31 1.67 -32.01 -3.59
C THR A 31 2.54 -30.88 -4.14
N ALA A 32 3.20 -30.17 -3.24
CA ALA A 32 4.21 -29.20 -3.58
C ALA A 32 5.42 -29.92 -4.18
N HIS A 33 5.76 -29.60 -5.43
CA HIS A 33 7.05 -29.92 -6.02
C HIS A 33 7.96 -28.69 -5.89
N ALA A 34 9.00 -28.84 -5.09
CA ALA A 34 10.12 -27.90 -5.07
C ALA A 34 10.86 -27.98 -6.39
N ALA A 35 10.94 -26.88 -7.11
CA ALA A 35 11.82 -26.76 -8.28
C ALA A 35 13.19 -26.26 -7.84
N HIS A 36 14.20 -27.07 -8.10
CA HIS A 36 15.61 -26.74 -7.93
C HIS A 36 16.02 -25.62 -8.91
N ALA A 37 16.74 -24.64 -8.40
CA ALA A 37 17.46 -23.67 -9.22
C ALA A 37 18.70 -24.37 -9.80
N GLU A 38 18.72 -24.56 -11.09
CA GLU A 38 19.97 -24.88 -11.83
C GLU A 38 20.58 -23.60 -12.39
N THR A 39 21.81 -23.37 -12.02
CA THR A 39 22.69 -22.35 -12.59
C THR A 39 23.11 -22.75 -14.00
N ALA A 40 22.68 -22.02 -15.01
CA ALA A 40 23.27 -22.08 -16.34
C ALA A 40 23.93 -20.74 -16.66
N GLY A 41 25.24 -20.72 -16.65
CA GLY A 41 26.05 -19.66 -17.23
C GLY A 41 25.86 -19.62 -18.74
N GLY A 42 25.37 -18.50 -19.25
CA GLY A 42 25.30 -18.18 -20.67
C GLY A 42 25.77 -16.75 -20.88
N ASN A 43 26.81 -16.60 -21.67
CA ASN A 43 27.39 -15.36 -22.15
C ASN A 43 26.28 -14.48 -22.80
N PRO A 44 26.22 -13.16 -22.57
CA PRO A 44 25.28 -12.31 -23.29
C PRO A 44 25.75 -12.13 -24.73
N SER A 45 25.05 -12.75 -25.65
CA SER A 45 25.14 -12.40 -27.07
C SER A 45 24.61 -10.98 -27.25
N THR A 46 25.37 -10.13 -27.89
CA THR A 46 25.03 -8.82 -28.40
C THR A 46 23.71 -8.88 -29.18
N GLY A 47 22.62 -8.45 -28.52
CA GLY A 47 21.29 -8.43 -29.11
C GLY A 47 21.15 -7.31 -30.13
N GLN A 48 20.72 -7.67 -31.30
CA GLN A 48 20.27 -6.79 -32.37
C GLN A 48 19.17 -5.83 -31.87
N ASN A 49 19.22 -4.59 -32.34
CA ASN A 49 18.13 -3.62 -32.28
C ASN A 49 16.85 -4.24 -32.88
N SER A 50 15.98 -4.78 -32.04
CA SER A 50 14.63 -5.12 -32.46
C SER A 50 13.80 -3.84 -32.43
N ASN A 51 13.15 -3.50 -33.55
CA ASN A 51 12.13 -2.46 -33.61
C ASN A 51 11.11 -2.62 -32.45
N PRO A 52 10.59 -1.52 -31.89
CA PRO A 52 9.57 -1.60 -30.85
C PRO A 52 8.42 -2.49 -31.32
N ALA A 53 8.00 -3.42 -30.48
CA ALA A 53 6.91 -4.33 -30.81
C ALA A 53 5.63 -3.50 -30.93
N SER A 54 5.06 -3.42 -32.14
CA SER A 54 3.72 -2.89 -32.32
C SER A 54 2.72 -4.03 -32.20
N VAL A 55 1.73 -3.86 -31.31
CA VAL A 55 0.61 -4.77 -31.14
C VAL A 55 -0.62 -4.11 -31.73
N THR A 56 -1.40 -4.86 -32.52
CA THR A 56 -2.61 -4.33 -33.16
C THR A 56 -3.85 -5.10 -32.70
N PHE A 57 -4.85 -4.36 -32.28
CA PHE A 57 -6.19 -4.83 -31.94
C PHE A 57 -7.22 -4.11 -32.81
N GLY A 58 -8.11 -4.86 -33.47
CA GLY A 58 -9.04 -4.29 -34.39
C GLY A 58 -8.38 -3.71 -35.65
N GLN A 59 -9.19 -3.24 -36.56
CA GLN A 59 -8.69 -2.54 -37.74
C GLN A 59 -9.12 -1.07 -37.70
N ALA A 60 -8.23 -0.19 -38.14
CA ALA A 60 -8.58 1.19 -38.40
C ALA A 60 -9.58 1.24 -39.56
N ASP A 61 -10.68 1.94 -39.38
CA ASP A 61 -11.70 2.12 -40.41
C ASP A 61 -11.91 3.61 -40.78
N GLY A 62 -11.23 4.51 -40.07
CA GLY A 62 -11.31 5.95 -40.29
C GLY A 62 -12.65 6.57 -39.89
N THR A 63 -13.49 5.84 -39.16
CA THR A 63 -14.82 6.33 -38.77
C THR A 63 -14.71 7.37 -37.67
N VAL A 64 -15.00 8.62 -38.01
CA VAL A 64 -14.99 9.74 -37.08
C VAL A 64 -16.09 9.58 -36.03
N GLY A 65 -15.75 9.75 -34.76
CA GLY A 65 -16.69 9.72 -33.64
C GLY A 65 -16.68 8.44 -32.81
N ASN A 66 -15.92 7.42 -33.27
CA ASN A 66 -15.79 6.14 -32.55
C ASN A 66 -14.56 6.10 -31.63
N ASP A 67 -13.66 7.07 -31.75
CA ASP A 67 -12.42 7.13 -30.98
C ASP A 67 -12.58 8.08 -29.80
N LYS A 68 -12.65 7.51 -28.59
CA LYS A 68 -12.94 8.27 -27.38
C LYS A 68 -11.97 7.90 -26.24
N VAL A 69 -11.63 8.91 -25.48
CA VAL A 69 -11.00 8.75 -24.16
C VAL A 69 -12.03 9.15 -23.10
N HIS A 70 -12.21 8.31 -22.11
CA HIS A 70 -13.08 8.54 -20.97
C HIS A 70 -12.20 8.61 -19.73
N ILE A 71 -12.06 9.80 -19.12
CA ILE A 71 -11.43 9.93 -17.81
C ILE A 71 -12.56 10.00 -16.79
N MET A 72 -12.64 8.98 -15.94
CA MET A 72 -13.74 8.87 -14.98
C MET A 72 -13.68 10.02 -13.96
N ALA A 73 -14.85 10.49 -13.55
CA ALA A 73 -14.99 11.57 -12.58
C ALA A 73 -14.91 11.02 -11.14
N LEU A 74 -13.79 10.41 -10.82
CA LEU A 74 -13.50 9.81 -9.51
C LEU A 74 -12.44 10.66 -8.82
N PRO A 75 -12.76 11.32 -7.69
CA PRO A 75 -11.80 12.15 -6.97
C PRO A 75 -10.65 11.33 -6.39
N ASP A 76 -9.42 11.83 -6.53
CA ASP A 76 -8.19 11.28 -5.97
C ASP A 76 -7.86 9.87 -6.45
N THR A 77 -8.20 9.59 -7.71
CA THR A 77 -7.93 8.28 -8.30
C THR A 77 -8.00 8.35 -9.83
N ASP A 78 -7.27 7.50 -10.51
CA ASP A 78 -7.27 7.40 -11.97
C ASP A 78 -7.96 6.14 -12.46
N ALA A 79 -9.00 6.30 -13.26
CA ALA A 79 -9.62 5.23 -14.02
C ALA A 79 -9.99 5.76 -15.40
N ILE A 80 -9.37 5.22 -16.44
CA ILE A 80 -9.44 5.76 -17.80
C ILE A 80 -9.78 4.65 -18.78
N VAL A 81 -10.78 4.89 -19.64
CA VAL A 81 -11.19 3.94 -20.68
C VAL A 81 -10.92 4.55 -22.05
N LEU A 82 -10.30 3.77 -22.91
CA LEU A 82 -10.10 4.08 -24.33
C LEU A 82 -11.09 3.25 -25.15
N GLU A 83 -11.79 3.88 -26.07
CA GLU A 83 -12.77 3.25 -26.96
C GLU A 83 -12.40 3.57 -28.41
N SER A 84 -12.28 2.55 -29.26
CA SER A 84 -12.08 2.70 -30.69
C SER A 84 -12.76 1.54 -31.47
N ASN A 85 -13.72 1.86 -32.32
CA ASN A 85 -14.40 0.89 -33.21
C ASN A 85 -14.92 -0.37 -32.48
N GLY A 86 -15.45 -0.20 -31.24
CA GLY A 86 -15.98 -1.30 -30.44
C GLY A 86 -14.91 -2.12 -29.69
N HIS A 87 -13.65 -1.70 -29.75
CA HIS A 87 -12.53 -2.19 -28.97
C HIS A 87 -12.27 -1.26 -27.77
N PHE A 88 -11.80 -1.82 -26.68
CA PHE A 88 -11.53 -1.09 -25.45
C PHE A 88 -10.13 -1.36 -24.91
N GLY A 89 -9.53 -0.34 -24.32
CA GLY A 89 -8.35 -0.40 -23.49
C GLY A 89 -8.59 0.32 -22.18
N ILE A 90 -7.94 -0.10 -21.12
CA ILE A 90 -8.03 0.54 -19.80
C ILE A 90 -6.65 1.01 -19.39
N VAL A 91 -6.55 2.23 -18.90
CA VAL A 91 -5.34 2.80 -18.28
C VAL A 91 -5.71 3.21 -16.86
N ASP A 92 -5.15 2.51 -15.92
CA ASP A 92 -5.52 2.54 -14.51
C ASP A 92 -7.00 2.23 -14.23
N SER A 93 -7.29 1.85 -13.03
CA SER A 93 -8.60 1.31 -12.65
C SER A 93 -9.15 1.87 -11.34
N GLY A 94 -8.39 2.78 -10.74
CA GLY A 94 -8.78 3.48 -9.53
C GLY A 94 -8.65 2.66 -8.24
N GLU A 95 -8.88 3.36 -7.14
CA GLU A 95 -8.90 2.82 -5.78
C GLU A 95 -9.97 1.73 -5.64
N ASP A 96 -9.65 0.66 -4.92
CA ASP A 96 -10.56 -0.44 -4.65
C ASP A 96 -11.10 -0.44 -3.22
N ASP A 97 -12.01 -1.39 -2.94
CA ASP A 97 -12.57 -1.61 -1.59
C ASP A 97 -11.77 -2.68 -0.81
N ASP A 98 -10.72 -3.28 -1.41
CA ASP A 98 -9.92 -4.38 -0.85
C ASP A 98 -8.51 -3.91 -0.46
N TYR A 99 -8.39 -3.33 0.70
CA TYR A 99 -7.13 -2.78 1.22
C TYR A 99 -6.36 -3.74 2.13
N ALA A 100 -5.07 -3.48 2.35
CA ALA A 100 -4.24 -4.21 3.29
C ALA A 100 -4.66 -3.92 4.73
N ASP A 101 -5.47 -4.78 5.32
CA ASP A 101 -5.97 -4.67 6.71
C ASP A 101 -4.99 -5.20 7.78
N GLY A 102 -3.85 -5.75 7.33
CA GLY A 102 -2.81 -6.33 8.18
C GLY A 102 -3.11 -7.75 8.66
N SER A 103 -4.18 -8.39 8.19
CA SER A 103 -4.46 -9.80 8.48
C SER A 103 -3.45 -10.75 7.82
N ASP A 104 -2.92 -10.38 6.66
CA ASP A 104 -1.81 -11.06 6.00
C ASP A 104 -0.48 -10.37 6.37
N PRO A 105 0.47 -11.07 7.02
CA PRO A 105 1.75 -10.48 7.43
C PRO A 105 2.63 -9.99 6.26
N ARG A 106 2.34 -10.40 5.04
CA ARG A 106 3.01 -9.89 3.84
C ARG A 106 2.57 -8.47 3.52
N TYR A 107 1.34 -8.12 3.87
CA TYR A 107 0.71 -6.84 3.59
C TYR A 107 0.23 -6.17 4.89
N PRO A 108 1.15 -5.61 5.66
CA PRO A 108 0.80 -4.95 6.91
C PRO A 108 -0.05 -3.72 6.65
N TRP A 109 -1.06 -3.51 7.46
CA TRP A 109 -1.78 -2.26 7.42
C TRP A 109 -0.83 -1.08 7.69
N ARG A 110 -0.93 -0.02 6.90
CA ARG A 110 -0.13 1.21 7.03
C ARG A 110 -1.05 2.41 7.09
N ALA A 111 -0.61 3.45 7.81
CA ALA A 111 -1.35 4.71 7.86
C ALA A 111 -1.34 5.36 6.46
N GLY A 112 -2.49 5.86 6.04
CA GLY A 112 -2.67 6.45 4.70
C GLY A 112 -3.25 5.50 3.66
N ILE A 113 -3.39 4.20 3.96
CA ILE A 113 -4.15 3.29 3.09
C ILE A 113 -5.62 3.75 3.08
N ALA A 114 -6.16 3.94 1.90
CA ALA A 114 -7.59 4.14 1.72
C ALA A 114 -8.36 2.90 2.17
N THR A 115 -9.51 3.08 2.79
CA THR A 115 -10.36 1.97 3.28
C THR A 115 -11.70 1.94 2.56
N TRP A 116 -11.78 2.60 1.43
CA TRP A 116 -12.94 2.71 0.56
C TRP A 116 -12.44 2.97 -0.85
N GLY A 117 -13.19 2.52 -1.83
CA GLY A 117 -12.79 2.65 -3.23
C GLY A 117 -13.98 2.85 -4.16
N TYR A 118 -13.71 2.69 -5.43
CA TYR A 118 -14.65 2.93 -6.52
C TYR A 118 -14.96 1.68 -7.35
N THR A 119 -14.73 0.48 -6.81
CA THR A 119 -14.91 -0.80 -7.52
C THR A 119 -16.25 -0.89 -8.23
N ARG A 120 -17.33 -0.47 -7.55
CA ARG A 120 -18.69 -0.50 -8.13
C ARG A 120 -18.90 0.54 -9.20
N ASP A 121 -18.35 1.74 -9.03
CA ASP A 121 -18.45 2.84 -9.99
C ASP A 121 -17.74 2.48 -11.29
N VAL A 122 -16.50 1.96 -11.19
CA VAL A 122 -15.69 1.53 -12.32
C VAL A 122 -16.39 0.39 -13.07
N ASP A 123 -16.81 -0.65 -12.35
CA ASP A 123 -17.49 -1.80 -12.92
C ASP A 123 -18.81 -1.41 -13.64
N ALA A 124 -19.62 -0.56 -12.99
CA ALA A 124 -20.87 -0.08 -13.59
C ALA A 124 -20.63 0.75 -14.85
N TYR A 125 -19.56 1.55 -14.86
CA TYR A 125 -19.20 2.36 -16.02
C TYR A 125 -18.74 1.49 -17.20
N LEU A 126 -17.89 0.49 -16.95
CA LEU A 126 -17.44 -0.46 -17.96
C LEU A 126 -18.63 -1.25 -18.56
N GLN A 127 -19.56 -1.70 -17.73
CA GLN A 127 -20.79 -2.35 -18.19
C GLN A 127 -21.65 -1.42 -19.05
N LYS A 128 -21.80 -0.15 -18.64
CA LYS A 128 -22.53 0.88 -19.40
C LYS A 128 -21.94 1.11 -20.79
N LEU A 129 -20.61 1.02 -20.92
CA LEU A 129 -19.92 1.12 -22.21
C LEU A 129 -19.99 -0.18 -23.04
N GLY A 130 -20.44 -1.29 -22.46
CA GLY A 130 -20.48 -2.59 -23.12
C GLY A 130 -19.14 -3.32 -23.15
N VAL A 131 -18.22 -2.96 -22.26
CA VAL A 131 -16.94 -3.67 -22.11
C VAL A 131 -17.21 -5.10 -21.68
N ASN A 132 -16.53 -6.05 -22.29
CA ASN A 132 -16.64 -7.47 -21.98
C ASN A 132 -15.35 -8.21 -22.41
N SER A 133 -15.25 -9.50 -22.11
CA SER A 133 -14.05 -10.31 -22.37
C SER A 133 -13.71 -10.50 -23.87
N ASN A 134 -14.59 -10.16 -24.79
CA ASN A 134 -14.29 -10.25 -26.23
C ASN A 134 -13.67 -8.96 -26.78
N ASN A 135 -13.98 -7.82 -26.17
CA ASN A 135 -13.63 -6.50 -26.69
C ASN A 135 -12.67 -5.69 -25.80
N LEU A 136 -12.28 -6.18 -24.61
CA LEU A 136 -11.21 -5.57 -23.84
C LEU A 136 -9.86 -6.10 -24.35
N ASP A 137 -9.13 -5.24 -25.04
CA ASP A 137 -7.88 -5.62 -25.69
C ASP A 137 -6.67 -5.52 -24.76
N PHE A 138 -6.60 -4.48 -23.93
CA PHE A 138 -5.49 -4.32 -23.01
C PHE A 138 -5.87 -3.59 -21.72
N TYR A 139 -5.02 -3.79 -20.73
CA TYR A 139 -4.98 -3.06 -19.48
C TYR A 139 -3.56 -2.50 -19.26
N ILE A 140 -3.43 -1.24 -18.89
CA ILE A 140 -2.18 -0.61 -18.49
C ILE A 140 -2.32 -0.18 -17.04
N GLY A 141 -1.56 -0.82 -16.12
CA GLY A 141 -1.37 -0.34 -14.77
C GLY A 141 -0.13 0.56 -14.74
N THR A 142 -0.33 1.85 -14.50
CA THR A 142 0.75 2.84 -14.66
C THR A 142 1.84 2.70 -13.61
N HIS A 143 1.48 2.50 -12.35
CA HIS A 143 2.39 2.28 -11.23
C HIS A 143 1.65 1.66 -10.04
N ALA A 144 2.41 1.24 -9.02
CA ALA A 144 1.89 0.41 -7.94
C ALA A 144 1.30 1.22 -6.77
N HIS A 145 0.36 2.12 -7.04
CA HIS A 145 -0.50 2.74 -6.03
C HIS A 145 -1.94 2.23 -6.18
N SER A 146 -2.66 2.11 -5.07
CA SER A 146 -4.04 1.59 -5.05
C SER A 146 -5.01 2.49 -5.79
N ASP A 147 -4.83 3.80 -5.72
CA ASP A 147 -5.62 4.80 -6.46
C ASP A 147 -5.40 4.77 -7.99
N HIS A 148 -4.51 3.88 -8.46
CA HIS A 148 -4.29 3.59 -9.89
C HIS A 148 -4.62 2.16 -10.24
N ILE A 149 -4.05 1.17 -9.54
CA ILE A 149 -4.20 -0.25 -9.87
C ILE A 149 -5.04 -1.04 -8.87
N GLY A 150 -5.70 -0.39 -7.92
CA GLY A 150 -6.51 -1.06 -6.91
C GLY A 150 -7.49 -2.06 -7.51
N ASN A 151 -8.28 -1.65 -8.49
CA ASN A 151 -9.25 -2.53 -9.16
C ASN A 151 -8.66 -3.38 -10.29
N ALA A 152 -7.34 -3.43 -10.48
CA ALA A 152 -6.71 -4.14 -11.60
C ALA A 152 -7.07 -5.62 -11.63
N ASP A 153 -7.00 -6.30 -10.50
CA ASP A 153 -7.31 -7.72 -10.37
C ASP A 153 -8.78 -8.01 -10.71
N THR A 154 -9.70 -7.22 -10.16
CA THR A 154 -11.16 -7.29 -10.45
C THR A 154 -11.43 -7.16 -11.94
N ILE A 155 -10.79 -6.20 -12.60
CA ILE A 155 -10.93 -6.00 -14.06
C ILE A 155 -10.35 -7.16 -14.84
N ILE A 156 -9.15 -7.61 -14.49
CA ILE A 156 -8.49 -8.72 -15.18
C ILE A 156 -9.29 -10.02 -15.02
N TYR A 157 -9.77 -10.33 -13.80
CA TYR A 157 -10.60 -11.52 -13.56
C TYR A 157 -11.96 -11.48 -14.27
N LYS A 158 -12.55 -10.30 -14.41
CA LYS A 158 -13.91 -10.18 -14.98
C LYS A 158 -13.93 -10.00 -16.49
N TYR A 159 -13.01 -9.17 -17.00
CA TYR A 159 -13.06 -8.71 -18.39
C TYR A 159 -11.97 -9.32 -19.29
N HIS A 160 -11.00 -10.05 -18.72
CA HIS A 160 -9.97 -10.82 -19.42
C HIS A 160 -9.24 -10.03 -20.52
N PRO A 161 -8.53 -8.92 -20.22
CA PRO A 161 -7.77 -8.20 -21.23
C PRO A 161 -6.78 -9.14 -21.93
N LYS A 162 -6.61 -9.00 -23.23
CA LYS A 162 -5.71 -9.84 -24.01
C LYS A 162 -4.24 -9.53 -23.72
N ARG A 163 -3.95 -8.32 -23.24
CA ARG A 163 -2.61 -7.89 -22.86
C ARG A 163 -2.64 -6.99 -21.65
N ILE A 164 -1.63 -7.14 -20.79
CA ILE A 164 -1.48 -6.39 -19.55
C ILE A 164 -0.10 -5.76 -19.56
N TYR A 165 -0.04 -4.44 -19.35
CA TYR A 165 1.19 -3.68 -19.27
C TYR A 165 1.33 -3.09 -17.87
N THR A 166 2.49 -3.24 -17.25
CA THR A 166 2.80 -2.61 -15.96
C THR A 166 4.32 -2.63 -15.72
N PRO A 167 4.91 -1.63 -15.05
CA PRO A 167 6.29 -1.72 -14.64
C PRO A 167 6.47 -2.79 -13.57
N GLN A 168 7.70 -3.30 -13.40
CA GLN A 168 8.01 -4.17 -12.27
C GLN A 168 8.07 -3.35 -10.99
N TYR A 169 7.44 -3.86 -9.94
CA TYR A 169 7.42 -3.21 -8.64
C TYR A 169 7.82 -4.18 -7.51
N SER A 170 8.43 -3.62 -6.49
CA SER A 170 8.62 -4.23 -5.18
C SER A 170 8.81 -3.13 -4.14
N ASP A 171 8.24 -3.31 -2.96
CA ASP A 171 8.49 -2.46 -1.79
C ASP A 171 9.99 -2.28 -1.50
N SER A 172 10.84 -3.23 -1.92
CA SER A 172 12.29 -3.15 -1.77
C SER A 172 12.94 -2.04 -2.59
N TYR A 173 12.28 -1.56 -3.64
CA TYR A 173 12.76 -0.45 -4.46
C TYR A 173 12.48 0.91 -3.83
N ILE A 174 11.57 0.99 -2.86
CA ILE A 174 11.14 2.25 -2.26
C ILE A 174 12.02 2.59 -1.05
N LEU A 175 12.72 3.73 -1.12
CA LEU A 175 13.60 4.23 -0.08
C LEU A 175 12.82 4.87 1.07
N ASP A 176 11.75 5.59 0.76
CA ASP A 176 10.87 6.17 1.77
C ASP A 176 9.84 5.15 2.24
N ARG A 177 10.13 4.52 3.37
CA ARG A 177 9.26 3.47 3.93
C ARG A 177 7.88 3.97 4.38
N THR A 178 7.68 5.28 4.47
CA THR A 178 6.37 5.87 4.79
C THR A 178 5.44 5.93 3.60
N ARG A 179 5.97 5.71 2.37
CA ARG A 179 5.24 5.73 1.10
C ARG A 179 4.99 4.33 0.53
N LEU A 180 5.01 3.32 1.37
CA LEU A 180 4.73 1.96 0.93
C LEU A 180 3.24 1.64 0.87
N TRP A 181 2.42 2.32 1.66
CA TRP A 181 0.97 2.08 1.79
C TRP A 181 0.63 0.60 1.61
N ASP A 182 -0.27 0.24 0.71
CA ASP A 182 -0.61 -1.13 0.30
C ASP A 182 -0.09 -1.50 -1.10
N ASN A 183 0.87 -0.75 -1.62
CA ASN A 183 1.44 -0.88 -2.96
C ASN A 183 1.79 -2.32 -3.33
N GLN A 184 2.47 -3.05 -2.43
CA GLN A 184 2.85 -4.44 -2.71
C GLN A 184 1.62 -5.35 -2.82
N LYS A 185 0.57 -5.09 -2.03
CA LYS A 185 -0.67 -5.88 -2.08
C LYS A 185 -1.36 -5.72 -3.43
N VAL A 186 -1.68 -4.49 -3.80
CA VAL A 186 -2.41 -4.22 -5.05
C VAL A 186 -1.61 -4.68 -6.27
N TYR A 187 -0.27 -4.54 -6.22
CA TYR A 187 0.59 -5.06 -7.26
C TYR A 187 0.58 -6.59 -7.34
N ASP A 188 0.71 -7.29 -6.21
CA ASP A 188 0.69 -8.75 -6.16
C ASP A 188 -0.68 -9.31 -6.55
N ASP A 189 -1.77 -8.62 -6.22
CA ASP A 189 -3.13 -8.98 -6.61
C ASP A 189 -3.31 -8.87 -8.12
N MET A 190 -2.90 -7.76 -8.72
CA MET A 190 -2.86 -7.59 -10.17
C MET A 190 -2.00 -8.66 -10.84
N MET A 191 -0.81 -8.97 -10.31
CA MET A 191 0.10 -9.98 -10.87
C MET A 191 -0.47 -11.39 -10.78
N ARG A 192 -1.20 -11.74 -9.71
CA ARG A 192 -1.93 -13.01 -9.61
C ARG A 192 -3.03 -13.12 -10.65
N ALA A 193 -3.80 -12.05 -10.82
CA ALA A 193 -4.83 -11.98 -11.83
C ALA A 193 -4.26 -12.08 -13.26
N ALA A 194 -3.14 -11.40 -13.53
CA ALA A 194 -2.44 -11.49 -14.82
C ALA A 194 -1.92 -12.90 -15.10
N ALA A 195 -1.32 -13.57 -14.11
CA ALA A 195 -0.87 -14.95 -14.25
C ALA A 195 -2.04 -15.91 -14.52
N TRP A 196 -3.16 -15.73 -13.82
CA TRP A 196 -4.38 -16.49 -14.07
C TRP A 196 -4.93 -16.24 -15.47
N ALA A 197 -5.04 -14.99 -15.92
CA ALA A 197 -5.52 -14.66 -17.25
C ALA A 197 -4.60 -15.21 -18.35
N GLY A 198 -3.28 -15.20 -18.11
CA GLY A 198 -2.29 -15.84 -18.99
C GLY A 198 -2.52 -17.35 -19.13
N ALA A 199 -2.71 -18.04 -18.00
CA ALA A 199 -2.94 -19.49 -17.97
C ALA A 199 -4.31 -19.91 -18.55
N ALA A 200 -5.37 -19.15 -18.26
CA ALA A 200 -6.74 -19.50 -18.64
C ALA A 200 -7.14 -19.00 -20.02
N TYR A 201 -6.63 -17.85 -20.45
CA TYR A 201 -7.09 -17.15 -21.67
C TYR A 201 -5.95 -16.74 -22.61
N GLY A 202 -4.70 -17.01 -22.26
CA GLY A 202 -3.54 -16.67 -23.08
C GLY A 202 -3.20 -15.17 -23.07
N ALA A 203 -3.62 -14.44 -22.04
CA ALA A 203 -3.25 -13.04 -21.87
C ALA A 203 -1.72 -12.91 -21.76
N VAL A 204 -1.16 -11.86 -22.36
CA VAL A 204 0.27 -11.58 -22.33
C VAL A 204 0.55 -10.48 -21.32
N LEU A 205 1.38 -10.77 -20.34
CA LEU A 205 1.92 -9.76 -19.42
C LEU A 205 3.19 -9.17 -20.00
N ASP A 206 3.24 -7.85 -20.11
CA ASP A 206 4.37 -7.08 -20.61
C ASP A 206 4.88 -6.11 -19.53
N GLN A 207 6.12 -6.34 -19.11
CA GLN A 207 6.78 -5.53 -18.08
C GLN A 207 8.08 -4.92 -18.59
N HIS A 208 8.21 -4.78 -19.92
CA HIS A 208 9.43 -4.29 -20.52
C HIS A 208 9.55 -2.78 -20.38
N VAL A 209 10.66 -2.36 -19.78
CA VAL A 209 11.11 -0.97 -19.74
C VAL A 209 12.49 -0.94 -20.38
N THR A 210 12.55 -0.91 -21.71
CA THR A 210 13.83 -0.81 -22.39
C THR A 210 14.03 0.63 -22.87
N PRO A 211 15.23 1.23 -22.69
CA PRO A 211 15.52 2.58 -23.20
C PRO A 211 15.26 2.66 -24.71
N GLY A 212 14.41 3.60 -25.11
CA GLY A 212 13.98 3.75 -26.49
C GLY A 212 12.90 2.77 -26.93
N TYR A 213 12.40 1.92 -26.04
CA TYR A 213 11.27 1.06 -26.28
C TYR A 213 9.98 1.84 -25.97
N ASN A 214 9.42 2.42 -26.98
CA ASN A 214 8.08 2.98 -26.91
C ASN A 214 7.15 1.92 -27.47
N ASP A 215 6.59 1.08 -26.61
CA ASP A 215 5.58 0.13 -27.05
C ASP A 215 4.44 0.89 -27.71
N THR A 216 4.07 0.45 -28.88
CA THR A 216 2.96 1.04 -29.61
C THR A 216 1.84 0.03 -29.68
N ILE A 217 0.68 0.40 -29.16
CA ILE A 217 -0.55 -0.36 -29.28
C ILE A 217 -1.39 0.35 -30.35
N GLN A 218 -1.79 -0.38 -31.36
CA GLN A 218 -2.81 0.07 -32.32
C GLN A 218 -4.13 -0.57 -31.94
N MET A 219 -5.15 0.22 -31.59
CA MET A 219 -6.49 -0.24 -31.26
C MET A 219 -7.48 0.53 -32.12
N GLY A 220 -8.04 -0.12 -33.12
CA GLY A 220 -8.84 0.57 -34.12
C GLY A 220 -8.05 1.71 -34.76
N ASP A 221 -8.57 2.94 -34.74
CA ASP A 221 -7.89 4.14 -35.24
C ASP A 221 -6.96 4.79 -34.20
N MET A 222 -7.00 4.35 -32.96
CA MET A 222 -6.13 4.86 -31.91
C MET A 222 -4.75 4.22 -31.93
N ARG A 223 -3.73 5.05 -31.85
CA ARG A 223 -2.36 4.66 -31.55
C ARG A 223 -2.01 5.08 -30.14
N ILE A 224 -1.71 4.12 -29.28
CA ILE A 224 -1.30 4.33 -27.89
C ILE A 224 0.20 4.07 -27.79
N GLN A 225 0.95 5.02 -27.28
CA GLN A 225 2.38 4.93 -27.04
C GLN A 225 2.63 4.97 -25.53
N THR A 226 3.19 3.90 -24.98
CA THR A 226 3.63 3.89 -23.57
C THR A 226 4.98 4.58 -23.45
N ILE A 227 5.14 5.41 -22.43
CA ILE A 227 6.35 6.21 -22.19
C ILE A 227 6.76 5.98 -20.72
N PRO A 228 7.82 5.18 -20.48
CA PRO A 228 8.31 4.94 -19.12
C PRO A 228 9.00 6.18 -18.56
N THR A 229 8.84 6.43 -17.26
CA THR A 229 9.47 7.55 -16.55
C THR A 229 10.92 7.29 -16.17
N ASP A 230 11.30 6.02 -15.98
CA ASP A 230 12.69 5.57 -15.80
C ASP A 230 13.05 4.45 -16.80
N PRO A 231 13.36 4.78 -18.06
CA PRO A 231 13.61 3.78 -19.10
C PRO A 231 14.89 2.95 -18.89
N ASN A 232 15.72 3.30 -17.93
CA ASN A 232 16.96 2.57 -17.59
C ASN A 232 16.78 1.65 -16.37
N GLU A 233 15.57 1.60 -15.81
CA GLU A 233 15.24 0.82 -14.61
C GLU A 233 16.22 1.07 -13.44
N ASN A 234 16.64 2.33 -13.28
CA ASN A 234 17.60 2.71 -12.24
C ASN A 234 17.05 2.40 -10.84
N TYR A 235 15.72 2.46 -10.68
CA TYR A 235 15.02 2.13 -9.45
C TYR A 235 15.35 0.73 -8.91
N LYS A 236 15.62 -0.24 -9.77
CA LYS A 236 15.99 -1.61 -9.36
C LYS A 236 17.34 -1.68 -8.65
N ARG A 237 18.24 -0.74 -8.91
CA ARG A 237 19.60 -0.71 -8.38
C ARG A 237 19.81 0.33 -7.30
N ALA A 238 19.27 1.51 -7.50
CA ALA A 238 19.48 2.67 -6.63
C ALA A 238 18.32 2.90 -5.65
N GLY A 239 17.15 2.31 -5.92
CA GLY A 239 15.91 2.64 -5.24
C GLY A 239 15.36 4.01 -5.67
N VAL A 240 14.12 4.26 -5.32
CA VAL A 240 13.42 5.54 -5.51
C VAL A 240 12.62 5.90 -4.26
N TYR A 241 12.24 7.16 -4.11
CA TYR A 241 11.51 7.60 -2.92
C TYR A 241 10.05 7.14 -2.91
N ASP A 242 9.44 6.98 -4.12
CA ASP A 242 8.01 6.73 -4.28
C ASP A 242 7.77 5.86 -5.52
N ALA A 243 6.66 5.12 -5.54
CA ALA A 243 6.22 4.33 -6.69
C ALA A 243 5.87 5.21 -7.90
N ASN A 244 5.48 6.47 -7.72
CA ASN A 244 5.29 7.44 -8.79
C ASN A 244 6.50 7.56 -9.73
N LEU A 245 7.69 7.31 -9.21
CA LEU A 245 8.94 7.33 -9.99
C LEU A 245 9.16 6.07 -10.84
N ILE A 246 8.30 5.06 -10.69
CA ILE A 246 8.31 3.81 -11.44
C ILE A 246 7.00 3.76 -12.24
N ALA A 247 6.80 4.66 -13.17
CA ALA A 247 5.52 4.75 -13.86
C ALA A 247 5.65 4.60 -15.39
N TYR A 248 4.57 4.08 -15.98
CA TYR A 248 4.25 4.21 -17.40
C TYR A 248 3.28 5.36 -17.58
N THR A 249 3.50 6.17 -18.57
CA THR A 249 2.52 7.13 -19.06
C THR A 249 2.09 6.75 -20.48
N ALA A 250 0.99 7.28 -20.98
CA ALA A 250 0.50 6.92 -22.29
C ALA A 250 0.12 8.15 -23.11
N LYS A 251 0.63 8.23 -24.36
CA LYS A 251 0.14 9.17 -25.37
C LYS A 251 -0.80 8.46 -26.33
N VAL A 252 -2.04 8.90 -26.38
CA VAL A 252 -3.09 8.39 -27.28
C VAL A 252 -3.20 9.34 -28.44
N THR A 253 -3.17 8.81 -29.66
CA THR A 253 -3.29 9.62 -30.89
C THR A 253 -4.32 9.01 -31.82
N ALA A 254 -5.26 9.82 -32.31
CA ALA A 254 -6.19 9.45 -33.36
C ALA A 254 -6.54 10.69 -34.21
N HIS A 255 -6.80 10.54 -35.50
CA HIS A 255 -7.18 11.60 -36.43
C HIS A 255 -6.28 12.84 -36.44
N GLY A 256 -4.98 12.67 -36.09
CA GLY A 256 -4.00 13.76 -36.05
C GLY A 256 -3.98 14.55 -34.74
N HIS A 257 -4.78 14.17 -33.76
CA HIS A 257 -4.86 14.79 -32.44
C HIS A 257 -4.42 13.83 -31.35
N SER A 258 -4.06 14.36 -30.16
CA SER A 258 -3.53 13.52 -29.10
C SER A 258 -4.00 13.94 -27.71
N ALA A 259 -4.17 12.90 -26.85
CA ALA A 259 -4.32 13.03 -25.42
C ALA A 259 -3.10 12.43 -24.71
N TYR A 260 -2.71 13.01 -23.59
CA TYR A 260 -1.64 12.49 -22.74
C TYR A 260 -2.18 12.11 -21.35
N LEU A 261 -2.02 10.83 -21.04
CA LEU A 261 -2.38 10.22 -19.77
C LEU A 261 -1.11 10.10 -18.95
N SER A 262 -0.94 11.03 -18.03
CA SER A 262 0.35 11.36 -17.43
C SER A 262 0.67 10.57 -16.18
N ALA A 263 -0.22 9.68 -15.71
CA ALA A 263 -0.08 9.03 -14.40
C ALA A 263 0.24 10.07 -13.29
N ASP A 264 1.13 9.72 -12.39
CA ASP A 264 1.53 10.58 -11.27
C ASP A 264 2.93 11.18 -11.44
N LEU A 265 3.19 11.74 -12.61
CA LEU A 265 4.43 12.46 -12.86
C LEU A 265 4.66 13.58 -11.85
N GLU A 266 5.89 13.75 -11.43
CA GLU A 266 6.28 14.80 -10.50
C GLU A 266 7.31 15.77 -11.09
N THR A 267 7.16 17.05 -10.76
CA THR A 267 8.12 18.10 -11.09
C THR A 267 9.42 17.95 -10.29
N THR A 268 9.29 17.67 -9.01
CA THR A 268 10.40 17.63 -8.05
C THR A 268 11.45 16.59 -8.39
N ASN A 269 11.05 15.51 -9.03
CA ASN A 269 11.92 14.41 -9.43
C ASN A 269 12.39 14.50 -10.89
N GLY A 270 12.05 15.59 -11.58
CA GLY A 270 12.48 15.84 -12.96
C GLY A 270 11.76 15.01 -14.02
N GLN A 271 10.75 14.21 -13.66
CA GLN A 271 10.02 13.36 -14.59
C GLN A 271 9.31 14.18 -15.67
N GLU A 272 8.61 15.26 -15.29
CA GLU A 272 7.96 16.17 -16.24
C GLU A 272 8.94 16.74 -17.26
N ALA A 273 10.14 17.15 -16.81
CA ALA A 273 11.17 17.67 -17.69
C ALA A 273 11.70 16.60 -18.66
N TYR A 274 11.77 15.34 -18.19
CA TYR A 274 12.21 14.21 -19.01
C TYR A 274 11.18 13.84 -20.07
N VAL A 275 9.89 13.70 -19.71
CA VAL A 275 8.86 13.21 -20.65
C VAL A 275 8.36 14.30 -21.60
N ALA A 276 8.35 15.57 -21.19
CA ALA A 276 7.80 16.65 -22.01
C ALA A 276 8.36 16.75 -23.45
N PRO A 277 9.69 16.61 -23.69
CA PRO A 277 10.22 16.59 -25.07
C PRO A 277 9.81 15.34 -25.87
N ILE A 278 9.55 14.21 -25.20
CA ILE A 278 9.13 12.96 -25.85
C ILE A 278 7.65 13.03 -26.25
N VAL A 279 6.83 13.56 -25.34
CA VAL A 279 5.39 13.72 -25.54
C VAL A 279 5.09 14.79 -26.59
N GLY A 280 5.76 15.93 -26.50
CA GLY A 280 5.49 17.08 -27.34
C GLY A 280 4.10 17.67 -27.13
N HIS A 281 3.55 18.34 -28.15
CA HIS A 281 2.20 18.90 -28.08
C HIS A 281 1.12 17.82 -27.94
N VAL A 282 0.06 18.14 -27.15
CA VAL A 282 -1.16 17.36 -27.03
C VAL A 282 -2.38 18.27 -26.96
N ASP A 283 -3.52 17.79 -27.45
CA ASP A 283 -4.78 18.55 -27.36
C ASP A 283 -5.46 18.37 -25.98
N TRP A 284 -5.25 17.24 -25.33
CA TRP A 284 -5.82 16.93 -24.03
C TRP A 284 -4.77 16.37 -23.07
N LEU A 285 -4.72 16.92 -21.86
CA LEU A 285 -3.85 16.48 -20.76
C LEU A 285 -4.69 15.97 -19.59
N LYS A 286 -4.49 14.71 -19.16
CA LYS A 286 -4.81 14.32 -17.80
C LYS A 286 -3.75 14.93 -16.89
N SER A 287 -4.15 15.75 -15.94
CA SER A 287 -3.22 16.43 -15.03
C SER A 287 -2.37 15.43 -14.24
N PRO A 288 -1.04 15.53 -14.23
CA PRO A 288 -0.21 14.64 -13.44
C PRO A 288 -0.57 14.67 -11.96
N HIS A 289 -0.42 13.52 -11.29
CA HIS A 289 -0.54 13.35 -9.84
C HIS A 289 -1.81 14.04 -9.30
N HIS A 290 -2.95 13.72 -9.92
CA HIS A 290 -4.29 14.25 -9.60
C HIS A 290 -4.37 15.79 -9.51
N GLY A 291 -3.35 16.51 -9.99
CA GLY A 291 -3.23 17.96 -9.87
C GLY A 291 -2.57 18.45 -8.59
N LEU A 292 -1.89 17.57 -7.84
CA LEU A 292 -1.17 17.94 -6.61
C LEU A 292 -0.06 18.96 -6.89
N PRO A 293 0.34 19.78 -5.90
CA PRO A 293 1.36 20.81 -6.05
C PRO A 293 2.75 20.29 -6.43
N SER A 294 3.00 18.99 -6.28
CA SER A 294 4.25 18.34 -6.72
C SER A 294 4.37 18.21 -8.23
N SER A 295 3.32 18.52 -8.98
CA SER A 295 3.19 18.27 -10.42
C SER A 295 2.69 19.47 -11.22
N SER A 296 2.55 19.32 -12.52
CA SER A 296 1.94 20.29 -13.44
C SER A 296 2.63 21.65 -13.44
N ASN A 297 3.97 21.69 -13.44
CA ASN A 297 4.67 22.96 -13.49
C ASN A 297 4.41 23.73 -14.81
N ASN A 298 4.57 25.05 -14.76
CA ASN A 298 4.30 25.92 -15.91
C ASN A 298 5.04 25.48 -17.17
N GLY A 299 6.33 25.16 -17.07
CA GLY A 299 7.14 24.78 -18.23
C GLY A 299 6.69 23.46 -18.87
N PHE A 300 6.18 22.52 -18.09
CA PHE A 300 5.61 21.28 -18.59
C PHE A 300 4.30 21.54 -19.34
N VAL A 301 3.35 22.22 -18.69
CA VAL A 301 2.04 22.52 -19.28
C VAL A 301 2.17 23.41 -20.53
N GLU A 302 3.02 24.44 -20.50
CA GLU A 302 3.29 25.32 -21.65
C GLU A 302 3.89 24.54 -22.83
N ARG A 303 4.78 23.59 -22.57
CA ARG A 303 5.39 22.77 -23.62
C ARG A 303 4.39 21.81 -24.27
N LEU A 304 3.51 21.21 -23.51
CA LEU A 304 2.45 20.34 -24.01
C LEU A 304 1.34 21.16 -24.69
N SER A 305 1.11 22.38 -24.23
CA SER A 305 0.15 23.33 -24.76
C SER A 305 -1.26 22.73 -25.02
N PRO A 306 -1.86 22.06 -24.00
CA PRO A 306 -3.16 21.42 -24.18
C PRO A 306 -4.29 22.44 -24.37
N LYS A 307 -5.38 22.03 -24.97
CA LYS A 307 -6.64 22.78 -25.05
C LYS A 307 -7.65 22.34 -24.01
N LEU A 308 -7.49 21.11 -23.52
CA LEU A 308 -8.34 20.49 -22.52
C LEU A 308 -7.47 19.87 -21.43
N VAL A 309 -7.83 20.07 -20.17
CA VAL A 309 -7.15 19.47 -19.02
C VAL A 309 -8.20 18.84 -18.10
N MET A 310 -7.96 17.59 -17.69
CA MET A 310 -8.74 16.90 -16.66
C MET A 310 -7.85 16.66 -15.45
N GLN A 311 -8.30 17.13 -14.31
CA GLN A 311 -7.73 16.84 -13.00
C GLN A 311 -8.58 15.79 -12.30
N THR A 312 -7.95 14.72 -11.82
CA THR A 312 -8.62 13.62 -11.12
C THR A 312 -8.56 13.73 -9.60
N GLY A 313 -8.10 14.86 -9.07
CA GLY A 313 -8.07 15.16 -7.63
C GLY A 313 -9.37 15.73 -7.09
N TYR A 314 -9.30 16.14 -5.82
CA TYR A 314 -10.39 16.85 -5.14
C TYR A 314 -10.56 18.28 -5.66
N GLU A 315 -11.71 18.87 -5.36
CA GLU A 315 -11.93 20.29 -5.63
C GLU A 315 -10.82 21.15 -5.00
N PHE A 316 -10.25 22.08 -5.78
CA PHE A 316 -9.21 23.03 -5.32
C PHE A 316 -7.82 22.44 -5.00
N GLN A 317 -7.52 21.23 -5.41
CA GLN A 317 -6.21 20.58 -5.20
C GLN A 317 -5.14 20.99 -6.22
N THR A 318 -5.36 22.04 -6.98
CA THR A 318 -4.56 22.39 -8.14
C THR A 318 -3.27 23.16 -7.84
N HIS A 319 -2.25 22.89 -8.65
CA HIS A 319 -1.02 23.69 -8.70
C HIS A 319 -1.30 25.07 -9.30
N ASP A 320 -0.71 26.13 -8.72
CA ASP A 320 -0.87 27.53 -9.15
C ASP A 320 -0.58 27.76 -10.64
N GLY A 321 0.37 27.01 -11.20
CA GLY A 321 0.74 27.11 -12.60
C GLY A 321 -0.33 26.62 -13.57
N ALA A 322 -0.98 25.50 -13.25
CA ALA A 322 -2.09 24.96 -14.04
C ALA A 322 -3.29 25.91 -14.00
N VAL A 323 -3.62 26.42 -12.81
CA VAL A 323 -4.67 27.42 -12.61
C VAL A 323 -4.36 28.71 -13.39
N ALA A 324 -3.12 29.20 -13.34
CA ALA A 324 -2.72 30.40 -14.07
C ALA A 324 -2.83 30.23 -15.59
N GLY A 325 -2.52 29.06 -16.13
CA GLY A 325 -2.69 28.75 -17.55
C GLY A 325 -4.15 28.77 -17.99
N ALA A 326 -5.01 28.13 -17.23
CA ALA A 326 -6.44 28.13 -17.47
C ALA A 326 -7.04 29.54 -17.32
N ALA A 327 -6.59 30.30 -16.31
CA ALA A 327 -6.98 31.69 -16.10
C ALA A 327 -6.65 32.59 -17.30
N ARG A 328 -5.56 32.30 -18.02
CA ARG A 328 -5.22 33.01 -19.26
C ARG A 328 -6.04 32.56 -20.48
N GLY A 329 -6.99 31.61 -20.28
CA GLY A 329 -7.80 31.07 -21.37
C GLY A 329 -7.03 30.13 -22.31
N GLN A 330 -5.90 29.57 -21.86
CA GLN A 330 -5.07 28.69 -22.68
C GLN A 330 -5.69 27.32 -22.90
N TYR A 331 -6.52 26.84 -21.97
CA TYR A 331 -7.22 25.57 -22.04
C TYR A 331 -8.49 25.57 -21.18
N GLU A 332 -9.39 24.62 -21.50
CA GLU A 332 -10.52 24.28 -20.63
C GLU A 332 -10.04 23.34 -19.53
N TRP A 333 -10.56 23.53 -18.33
CA TRP A 333 -10.20 22.75 -17.15
C TRP A 333 -11.41 22.08 -16.55
N PHE A 334 -11.28 20.78 -16.22
CA PHE A 334 -12.29 20.00 -15.51
C PHE A 334 -11.69 19.31 -14.29
N GLU A 335 -12.45 19.25 -13.20
CA GLU A 335 -12.11 18.54 -11.98
C GLU A 335 -13.05 17.35 -11.76
N ALA A 336 -12.50 16.18 -11.43
CA ALA A 336 -13.28 14.96 -11.21
C ALA A 336 -14.32 15.15 -10.09
N ALA A 337 -13.94 15.77 -8.98
CA ALA A 337 -14.84 16.02 -7.86
C ALA A 337 -16.03 16.90 -8.24
N SER A 338 -15.79 17.99 -8.98
CA SER A 338 -16.85 18.89 -9.46
C SER A 338 -17.77 18.20 -10.47
N MET A 339 -17.23 17.37 -11.35
CA MET A 339 -18.00 16.61 -12.32
C MET A 339 -18.86 15.55 -11.63
N ARG A 340 -18.30 14.77 -10.69
CA ARG A 340 -19.04 13.77 -9.92
C ARG A 340 -20.18 14.41 -9.11
N LYS A 341 -19.93 15.53 -8.49
CA LYS A 341 -20.95 16.31 -7.77
C LYS A 341 -22.09 16.80 -8.67
N ALA A 342 -21.77 17.09 -9.92
CA ALA A 342 -22.76 17.45 -10.93
C ALA A 342 -23.47 16.24 -11.57
N GLY A 343 -23.14 15.02 -11.15
CA GLY A 343 -23.78 13.77 -11.61
C GLY A 343 -23.19 13.20 -12.90
N TYR A 344 -21.97 13.58 -13.26
CA TYR A 344 -21.28 13.01 -14.42
C TYR A 344 -20.35 11.88 -13.99
N ASP A 345 -20.34 10.79 -14.78
CA ASP A 345 -19.49 9.63 -14.54
C ASP A 345 -18.06 9.83 -15.06
N ALA A 346 -17.90 10.61 -16.14
CA ALA A 346 -16.60 10.82 -16.79
C ALA A 346 -16.58 12.10 -17.63
N LEU A 347 -15.37 12.66 -17.85
CA LEU A 347 -15.08 13.54 -18.96
C LEU A 347 -14.78 12.68 -20.19
N VAL A 348 -15.58 12.86 -21.24
CA VAL A 348 -15.43 12.10 -22.49
C VAL A 348 -14.95 13.02 -23.59
N GLY A 349 -13.81 12.68 -24.19
CA GLY A 349 -13.29 13.39 -25.37
C GLY A 349 -13.32 12.48 -26.58
N THR A 350 -13.90 12.96 -27.67
CA THR A 350 -13.97 12.26 -28.96
C THR A 350 -12.98 12.88 -29.93
N PHE A 351 -12.12 12.04 -30.49
CA PHE A 351 -11.17 12.46 -31.53
C PHE A 351 -11.87 12.70 -32.86
N THR A 352 -11.57 13.83 -33.45
CA THR A 352 -12.06 14.20 -34.80
C THR A 352 -10.92 14.82 -35.59
N PRO A 353 -11.03 14.93 -36.93
CA PRO A 353 -10.00 15.60 -37.75
C PRO A 353 -9.77 17.08 -37.43
N THR A 354 -10.64 17.70 -36.66
CA THR A 354 -10.55 19.12 -36.28
C THR A 354 -10.15 19.36 -34.81
N GLY A 355 -9.97 18.30 -34.02
CA GLY A 355 -9.62 18.38 -32.61
C GLY A 355 -10.30 17.31 -31.79
N ILE A 356 -10.13 17.39 -30.48
CA ILE A 356 -10.88 16.58 -29.53
C ILE A 356 -12.13 17.36 -29.12
N THR A 357 -13.30 16.79 -29.42
CA THR A 357 -14.60 17.35 -29.06
C THR A 357 -15.15 16.68 -27.81
N ARG A 358 -16.00 17.34 -27.05
CA ARG A 358 -16.63 16.83 -25.86
C ARG A 358 -18.10 17.21 -25.78
N PRO A 359 -18.96 16.45 -25.08
CA PRO A 359 -20.29 16.90 -24.71
C PRO A 359 -20.26 18.19 -23.89
N SER A 360 -21.34 18.93 -23.87
CA SER A 360 -21.51 20.05 -22.94
C SER A 360 -21.72 19.51 -21.52
N TYR A 361 -20.86 19.91 -20.61
CA TYR A 361 -21.00 19.60 -19.20
C TYR A 361 -21.46 20.84 -18.44
N ASN A 362 -22.58 20.74 -17.72
CA ASN A 362 -23.03 21.81 -16.85
C ASN A 362 -22.38 21.64 -15.46
N VAL A 363 -21.09 21.90 -15.43
CA VAL A 363 -20.28 21.83 -14.21
C VAL A 363 -19.96 23.25 -13.78
N SER A 364 -20.42 23.64 -12.60
CA SER A 364 -19.93 24.84 -11.95
C SER A 364 -18.53 24.53 -11.43
N MET A 365 -17.52 24.82 -12.24
CA MET A 365 -16.14 24.80 -11.76
C MET A 365 -16.02 25.82 -10.66
N GLY A 366 -15.62 25.41 -9.47
CA GLY A 366 -15.44 26.32 -8.33
C GLY A 366 -14.37 27.39 -8.56
N HIS A 367 -13.65 27.34 -9.68
CA HIS A 367 -12.66 28.30 -10.11
C HIS A 367 -13.19 29.15 -11.25
N VAL A 368 -13.41 30.42 -10.97
CA VAL A 368 -13.51 31.45 -12.01
C VAL A 368 -12.08 31.82 -12.41
N PHE A 369 -11.59 31.18 -13.48
CA PHE A 369 -10.26 31.48 -14.03
C PHE A 369 -10.13 32.97 -14.37
N GLY A 370 -9.06 33.62 -13.93
CA GLY A 370 -8.74 35.01 -14.28
C GLY A 370 -9.07 36.06 -13.21
N GLN A 371 -9.70 35.69 -12.13
CA GLN A 371 -9.66 36.48 -10.91
C GLN A 371 -8.64 35.88 -9.96
N ALA A 372 -7.82 36.71 -9.29
CA ALA A 372 -7.13 36.28 -8.06
C ALA A 372 -8.12 35.45 -7.28
N ALA A 373 -7.80 34.17 -6.99
CA ALA A 373 -8.73 33.15 -6.48
C ALA A 373 -9.85 33.88 -5.73
N PRO A 374 -11.07 33.95 -6.23
CA PRO A 374 -12.05 34.81 -5.60
C PRO A 374 -12.05 34.28 -4.18
N ALA A 375 -11.95 35.17 -3.22
CA ALA A 375 -12.12 34.83 -1.83
C ALA A 375 -13.33 33.92 -1.79
N ARG A 376 -13.12 32.68 -1.93
CA ARG A 376 -13.91 31.49 -2.27
C ARG A 376 -15.40 31.75 -2.20
N THR A 377 -16.02 32.10 -3.33
CA THR A 377 -17.42 32.55 -3.45
C THR A 377 -18.45 31.51 -3.03
N TRP A 378 -18.07 30.22 -2.92
CA TRP A 378 -18.97 29.21 -2.37
C TRP A 378 -19.34 29.42 -0.88
N TRP A 379 -18.56 30.21 -0.14
CA TRP A 379 -18.86 30.68 1.20
C TRP A 379 -19.93 31.78 1.23
N LEU A 380 -20.22 32.43 0.11
CA LEU A 380 -21.13 33.56 0.03
C LEU A 380 -22.62 33.17 -0.01
N HIS A 381 -22.95 31.89 -0.10
CA HIS A 381 -24.36 31.51 -0.27
C HIS A 381 -25.28 31.74 0.94
N ASP A 382 -24.75 32.05 2.12
CA ASP A 382 -25.56 32.21 3.32
C ASP A 382 -25.70 33.64 3.84
N GLY A 383 -25.20 34.66 3.09
CA GLY A 383 -25.50 36.08 3.41
C GLY A 383 -24.92 36.61 4.72
N ARG A 384 -23.93 35.94 5.33
CA ARG A 384 -23.30 36.37 6.58
C ARG A 384 -22.04 37.21 6.34
N PRO A 385 -21.82 38.28 7.13
CA PRO A 385 -20.63 39.10 6.97
C PRO A 385 -19.35 38.34 7.41
N TRP A 386 -18.36 38.36 6.59
CA TRP A 386 -17.05 37.69 6.66
C TRP A 386 -16.11 38.20 7.76
N ALA A 387 -16.59 38.94 8.73
CA ALA A 387 -15.75 39.71 9.63
C ALA A 387 -15.38 38.98 10.94
N THR A 388 -15.76 37.72 11.13
CA THR A 388 -15.51 37.03 12.40
C THR A 388 -14.54 35.89 12.28
N VAL A 389 -13.45 35.95 13.06
CA VAL A 389 -12.59 34.81 13.36
C VAL A 389 -13.39 33.76 14.11
N GLY A 390 -13.31 32.48 13.73
CA GLY A 390 -13.97 31.40 14.46
C GLY A 390 -14.64 30.36 13.57
N TRP A 391 -15.43 29.52 14.23
CA TRP A 391 -16.13 28.40 13.61
C TRP A 391 -17.34 28.81 12.80
N TRP A 392 -17.51 28.15 11.67
CA TRP A 392 -18.68 28.29 10.83
C TRP A 392 -19.04 26.91 10.24
N GLN A 393 -20.34 26.60 10.19
CA GLN A 393 -20.84 25.35 9.61
C GLN A 393 -21.50 25.64 8.27
N SER A 394 -21.07 24.93 7.23
CA SER A 394 -21.65 25.00 5.89
C SER A 394 -23.01 24.29 5.82
N ARG A 395 -23.74 24.48 4.72
CA ARG A 395 -25.09 23.88 4.54
C ARG A 395 -25.06 22.36 4.41
N ASP A 396 -23.96 21.79 3.95
CA ASP A 396 -23.72 20.36 3.90
C ASP A 396 -23.35 19.74 5.26
N GLY A 397 -23.26 20.58 6.30
CA GLY A 397 -22.96 20.18 7.67
C GLY A 397 -21.46 20.22 8.02
N GLY A 398 -20.59 20.53 7.06
CA GLY A 398 -19.15 20.62 7.28
C GLY A 398 -18.74 21.80 8.14
N TRP A 399 -17.72 21.64 8.99
CA TRP A 399 -17.18 22.70 9.83
C TRP A 399 -15.93 23.31 9.23
N HIS A 400 -15.82 24.63 9.32
CA HIS A 400 -14.72 25.46 8.86
C HIS A 400 -14.29 26.43 9.95
N TYR A 401 -13.03 26.82 9.93
CA TYR A 401 -12.51 27.82 10.87
C TYR A 401 -11.89 28.99 10.12
N PHE A 402 -12.35 30.19 10.39
CA PHE A 402 -11.83 31.42 9.81
C PHE A 402 -10.78 32.03 10.73
N THR A 403 -9.60 32.32 10.18
CA THR A 403 -8.47 32.96 10.89
C THR A 403 -8.50 34.48 10.78
N GLY A 404 -9.31 35.01 9.88
CA GLY A 404 -9.52 36.43 9.57
C GLY A 404 -10.29 36.54 8.26
N ALA A 405 -11.03 37.61 8.03
CA ALA A 405 -11.78 37.75 6.78
C ALA A 405 -10.83 38.02 5.61
N PRO A 406 -10.95 37.33 4.47
CA PRO A 406 -11.87 36.26 4.10
C PRO A 406 -11.25 34.85 4.10
N THR A 407 -10.32 34.54 5.01
CA THR A 407 -9.45 33.36 4.92
C THR A 407 -9.92 32.26 5.88
N ALA A 408 -10.36 31.12 5.34
CA ALA A 408 -10.53 29.90 6.09
C ALA A 408 -9.18 29.20 6.29
N ALA A 409 -8.98 28.59 7.45
CA ALA A 409 -7.82 27.74 7.73
C ALA A 409 -7.78 26.54 6.78
N GLN A 410 -6.61 26.19 6.29
CA GLN A 410 -6.37 25.08 5.37
C GLN A 410 -5.05 24.42 5.66
N SER A 411 -4.99 23.10 5.54
CA SER A 411 -3.79 22.29 5.75
C SER A 411 -3.04 22.71 7.02
N GLN A 412 -3.79 22.97 8.10
CA GLN A 412 -3.21 23.46 9.35
C GLN A 412 -4.03 23.10 10.58
N TRP A 413 -3.34 23.05 11.69
CA TRP A 413 -3.96 22.93 13.01
C TRP A 413 -4.52 24.27 13.50
N VAL A 414 -5.71 24.21 14.06
CA VAL A 414 -6.37 25.34 14.71
C VAL A 414 -6.60 24.99 16.18
N ASN A 415 -6.19 25.86 17.07
CA ASN A 415 -6.55 25.76 18.49
C ASN A 415 -7.81 26.58 18.77
N SER A 416 -8.82 25.93 19.32
CA SER A 416 -10.04 26.59 19.75
C SER A 416 -10.48 26.04 21.08
N ALA A 417 -10.71 26.90 22.04
CA ALA A 417 -11.11 26.55 23.41
C ALA A 417 -10.23 25.48 24.07
N GLY A 418 -8.92 25.45 23.73
CA GLY A 418 -7.94 24.51 24.30
C GLY A 418 -7.87 23.16 23.59
N SER A 419 -8.69 22.90 22.58
CA SER A 419 -8.64 21.73 21.72
C SER A 419 -8.04 22.07 20.36
N TRP A 420 -7.32 21.12 19.76
CA TRP A 420 -6.74 21.25 18.43
C TRP A 420 -7.61 20.54 17.41
N TYR A 421 -7.80 21.18 16.27
CA TYR A 421 -8.61 20.71 15.14
C TYR A 421 -7.81 20.82 13.86
N TRP A 422 -7.85 19.81 13.01
CA TRP A 422 -7.21 19.86 11.71
C TRP A 422 -8.17 20.37 10.65
N MET A 423 -7.75 21.40 9.94
CA MET A 423 -8.45 21.90 8.77
C MET A 423 -7.77 21.33 7.54
N GLY A 424 -8.48 20.53 6.76
CA GLY A 424 -7.98 19.91 5.53
C GLY A 424 -7.59 20.94 4.47
N GLY A 425 -6.99 20.48 3.37
CA GLY A 425 -6.68 21.33 2.21
C GLY A 425 -7.90 21.98 1.59
N ASP A 426 -9.07 21.36 1.76
CA ASP A 426 -10.40 21.83 1.39
C ASP A 426 -11.02 22.78 2.41
N SER A 427 -10.33 23.08 3.49
CA SER A 427 -10.76 23.85 4.66
C SER A 427 -11.85 23.21 5.52
N TYR A 428 -12.25 21.97 5.27
CA TYR A 428 -13.14 21.23 6.17
C TYR A 428 -12.38 20.76 7.41
N MET A 429 -13.08 20.75 8.53
CA MET A 429 -12.58 20.15 9.76
C MET A 429 -12.57 18.63 9.59
N ALA A 430 -11.42 18.02 9.74
CA ALA A 430 -11.29 16.56 9.79
C ALA A 430 -11.99 16.00 11.03
N ALA A 431 -12.71 14.89 10.90
CA ALA A 431 -13.39 14.22 12.01
C ALA A 431 -13.34 12.70 11.82
N SER A 432 -13.19 11.96 12.93
CA SER A 432 -13.12 10.49 12.96
C SER A 432 -12.05 9.91 12.03
N THR A 433 -10.90 10.57 11.93
CA THR A 433 -9.84 10.18 10.96
C THR A 433 -8.45 10.43 11.49
N TRP A 434 -7.49 9.79 10.84
CA TRP A 434 -6.07 10.06 11.01
C TRP A 434 -5.64 11.27 10.17
N VAL A 435 -4.82 12.12 10.77
CA VAL A 435 -4.24 13.30 10.14
C VAL A 435 -2.72 13.16 10.17
N ASN A 436 -2.08 13.33 9.04
CA ASN A 436 -0.63 13.49 8.94
C ASN A 436 -0.33 14.95 8.56
N ASP A 437 0.39 15.66 9.44
CA ASP A 437 0.77 17.06 9.23
C ASP A 437 2.22 17.22 8.75
N GLY A 438 2.85 16.13 8.33
CA GLY A 438 4.27 16.08 7.97
C GLY A 438 5.23 15.92 9.15
N ALA A 439 4.80 16.22 10.38
CA ALA A 439 5.57 15.96 11.59
C ALA A 439 5.18 14.64 12.27
N GLY A 440 4.00 14.12 11.97
CA GLY A 440 3.54 12.84 12.51
C GLY A 440 2.05 12.61 12.34
N TRP A 441 1.59 11.49 12.85
CA TRP A 441 0.21 11.07 12.80
C TRP A 441 -0.54 11.46 14.08
N TYR A 442 -1.76 11.94 13.90
CA TYR A 442 -2.67 12.39 14.94
C TYR A 442 -4.06 11.83 14.66
N TRP A 443 -4.82 11.50 15.68
CA TRP A 443 -6.23 11.16 15.51
C TRP A 443 -7.12 12.31 15.95
N VAL A 444 -8.11 12.64 15.13
CA VAL A 444 -9.18 13.55 15.47
C VAL A 444 -10.49 12.79 15.68
N GLY A 445 -11.19 13.07 16.77
CA GLY A 445 -12.42 12.41 17.14
C GLY A 445 -13.61 12.79 16.25
N SER A 446 -14.79 12.24 16.54
CA SER A 446 -16.02 12.55 15.81
C SER A 446 -16.46 14.01 15.95
N ASP A 447 -15.95 14.70 16.95
CA ASP A 447 -16.13 16.13 17.19
C ASP A 447 -15.02 16.99 16.54
N GLY A 448 -14.10 16.35 15.80
CA GLY A 448 -12.93 16.96 15.18
C GLY A 448 -11.79 17.28 16.13
N ALA A 449 -11.95 17.09 17.44
CA ALA A 449 -10.91 17.41 18.40
C ALA A 449 -9.79 16.35 18.36
N MET A 450 -8.54 16.82 18.34
CA MET A 450 -7.34 15.96 18.41
C MET A 450 -7.31 15.22 19.75
N LEU A 451 -7.03 13.91 19.72
CA LEU A 451 -6.83 13.14 20.93
C LEU A 451 -5.61 13.63 21.72
N GLY A 452 -5.79 13.78 23.00
CA GLY A 452 -4.71 14.12 23.92
C GLY A 452 -3.84 12.92 24.28
N ALA A 453 -2.82 13.17 25.16
CA ALA A 453 -1.89 12.15 25.62
C ALA A 453 -2.57 10.95 26.26
N GLY A 454 -1.99 9.77 26.06
CA GLY A 454 -2.39 8.55 26.73
C GLY A 454 -2.81 7.44 25.75
N TRP A 455 -3.31 6.35 26.32
CA TRP A 455 -3.81 5.21 25.57
C TRP A 455 -5.21 5.45 25.05
N HIS A 456 -5.41 5.23 23.76
CA HIS A 456 -6.69 5.33 23.11
C HIS A 456 -6.99 4.07 22.29
N ARG A 457 -8.25 3.66 22.28
CA ARG A 457 -8.72 2.56 21.45
C ARG A 457 -9.48 3.13 20.26
N ILE A 458 -8.93 2.97 19.05
CA ILE A 458 -9.46 3.51 17.81
C ILE A 458 -9.75 2.33 16.89
N ASN A 459 -10.96 2.20 16.41
CA ASN A 459 -11.42 1.11 15.53
C ASN A 459 -11.06 -0.31 16.02
N GLY A 460 -10.99 -0.50 17.34
CA GLY A 460 -10.66 -1.78 17.95
C GLY A 460 -9.21 -1.94 18.39
N ASP A 461 -8.28 -1.17 17.85
CA ASP A 461 -6.84 -1.23 18.16
C ASP A 461 -6.41 -0.20 19.21
N TRP A 462 -5.31 -0.49 19.89
CA TRP A 462 -4.73 0.42 20.88
C TRP A 462 -3.60 1.24 20.28
N TYR A 463 -3.61 2.53 20.61
CA TYR A 463 -2.61 3.52 20.24
C TYR A 463 -2.18 4.30 21.47
N LEU A 464 -0.95 4.77 21.49
CA LEU A 464 -0.44 5.64 22.54
C LEU A 464 -0.12 7.02 21.96
N MET A 465 -0.79 8.06 22.47
CA MET A 465 -0.56 9.43 22.04
C MET A 465 0.38 10.16 22.99
N ALA A 466 1.30 10.91 22.43
CA ALA A 466 2.20 11.81 23.15
C ALA A 466 1.46 13.04 23.72
N GLY A 467 2.14 13.82 24.56
CA GLY A 467 1.60 15.09 25.07
C GLY A 467 1.25 16.11 23.97
N SER A 468 1.87 16.00 22.81
CA SER A 468 1.55 16.80 21.62
C SER A 468 0.34 16.28 20.83
N GLY A 469 -0.25 15.15 21.20
CA GLY A 469 -1.29 14.45 20.43
C GLY A 469 -0.75 13.53 19.34
N ARG A 470 0.56 13.54 19.07
CA ARG A 470 1.20 12.68 18.08
C ARG A 470 1.19 11.23 18.53
N ALA A 471 0.86 10.30 17.63
CA ALA A 471 0.96 8.88 17.90
C ALA A 471 2.44 8.44 18.07
N TYR A 472 2.70 7.66 19.09
CA TYR A 472 4.00 7.01 19.26
C TYR A 472 4.16 5.85 18.29
N THR A 473 5.39 5.63 17.87
CA THR A 473 5.83 4.47 17.09
C THR A 473 7.11 3.88 17.68
N GLY A 474 7.38 2.61 17.43
CA GLY A 474 8.53 1.90 17.98
C GLY A 474 8.39 1.60 19.47
N TRP A 475 9.53 1.43 20.14
CA TRP A 475 9.56 1.12 21.58
C TRP A 475 9.25 2.34 22.44
N VAL A 476 8.30 2.19 23.35
CA VAL A 476 7.93 3.23 24.31
C VAL A 476 7.86 2.64 25.71
N GLN A 477 8.50 3.31 26.67
CA GLN A 477 8.35 2.99 28.08
C GLN A 477 7.31 3.93 28.71
N THR A 478 6.32 3.35 29.33
CA THR A 478 5.34 4.13 30.10
C THR A 478 5.92 4.57 31.45
N PRO A 479 5.35 5.60 32.08
CA PRO A 479 5.77 6.02 33.42
C PRO A 479 5.70 4.91 34.49
N ALA A 480 4.88 3.88 34.28
CA ALA A 480 4.79 2.70 35.11
C ALA A 480 5.96 1.70 34.91
N GLY A 481 6.91 2.00 34.03
CA GLY A 481 8.07 1.18 33.74
C GLY A 481 7.87 0.06 32.73
N SER A 482 6.66 -0.16 32.24
CA SER A 482 6.37 -1.18 31.23
C SER A 482 6.75 -0.71 29.83
N TRP A 483 7.38 -1.58 29.05
CA TRP A 483 7.70 -1.34 27.65
C TRP A 483 6.59 -1.87 26.74
N TYR A 484 6.28 -1.10 25.70
CA TYR A 484 5.34 -1.44 24.65
C TYR A 484 5.99 -1.20 23.30
N TYR A 485 5.55 -1.91 22.29
CA TYR A 485 5.98 -1.68 20.92
C TYR A 485 4.78 -1.23 20.09
N LEU A 486 4.87 0.00 19.62
CA LEU A 486 3.92 0.57 18.67
C LEU A 486 4.49 0.34 17.29
N ASP A 487 3.70 -0.26 16.42
CA ASP A 487 4.12 -0.58 15.07
C ASP A 487 4.67 0.68 14.37
N PRO A 488 5.86 0.65 13.79
CA PRO A 488 6.50 1.85 13.22
C PRO A 488 5.71 2.50 12.10
N VAL A 489 4.84 1.74 11.43
CA VAL A 489 4.09 2.19 10.27
C VAL A 489 2.66 2.55 10.65
N SER A 490 1.97 1.64 11.33
CA SER A 490 0.56 1.82 11.69
C SER A 490 0.34 2.49 13.04
N ALA A 491 1.39 2.68 13.85
CA ALA A 491 1.31 3.13 15.24
C ALA A 491 0.45 2.25 16.18
N LYS A 492 -0.05 1.11 15.71
CA LYS A 492 -0.83 0.17 16.52
C LYS A 492 0.02 -0.50 17.60
N MET A 493 -0.53 -0.67 18.77
CA MET A 493 0.11 -1.48 19.82
C MET A 493 0.20 -2.93 19.36
N ARG A 494 1.40 -3.49 19.38
CA ARG A 494 1.66 -4.88 19.02
C ARG A 494 1.47 -5.80 20.23
N THR A 495 1.09 -7.04 19.96
CA THR A 495 1.07 -8.16 20.90
C THR A 495 1.74 -9.37 20.26
N GLY A 496 2.11 -10.37 21.06
CA GLY A 496 2.82 -11.54 20.53
C GLY A 496 4.27 -11.24 20.16
N TRP A 497 4.80 -11.96 19.18
CA TRP A 497 6.19 -11.84 18.76
C TRP A 497 6.40 -10.62 17.84
N VAL A 498 7.45 -9.86 18.14
CA VAL A 498 7.90 -8.71 17.35
C VAL A 498 9.40 -8.81 17.11
N ASN A 499 9.81 -8.60 15.88
CA ASN A 499 11.21 -8.42 15.51
C ASN A 499 11.41 -6.93 15.16
N ASP A 500 12.27 -6.24 15.90
CA ASP A 500 12.57 -4.81 15.67
C ASP A 500 13.85 -4.58 14.85
N GLY A 501 14.37 -5.64 14.21
CA GLY A 501 15.64 -5.62 13.48
C GLY A 501 16.86 -5.92 14.37
N SER A 502 16.77 -5.74 15.68
CA SER A 502 17.84 -6.12 16.61
C SER A 502 17.65 -7.53 17.18
N GLY A 503 16.43 -8.04 17.19
CA GLY A 503 16.07 -9.36 17.69
C GLY A 503 14.58 -9.52 17.93
N TRP A 504 14.20 -10.70 18.41
CA TRP A 504 12.82 -11.04 18.74
C TRP A 504 12.48 -10.68 20.18
N PHE A 505 11.28 -10.15 20.37
CA PHE A 505 10.68 -9.77 21.64
C PHE A 505 9.27 -10.34 21.72
N TYR A 506 8.79 -10.62 22.93
CA TYR A 506 7.42 -11.09 23.13
C TYR A 506 6.62 -10.08 23.97
N LEU A 507 5.50 -9.66 23.41
CA LEU A 507 4.55 -8.75 24.04
C LEU A 507 3.37 -9.57 24.51
N GLY A 508 2.99 -9.44 25.77
CA GLY A 508 1.83 -10.13 26.32
C GLY A 508 0.51 -9.62 25.72
N GLU A 509 -0.60 -10.24 26.08
CA GLU A 509 -1.95 -9.82 25.63
C GLU A 509 -2.28 -8.35 25.96
N SER A 510 -1.68 -7.83 27.02
CA SER A 510 -1.79 -6.40 27.37
C SER A 510 -0.92 -5.47 26.52
N GLY A 511 -0.12 -6.00 25.61
CA GLY A 511 0.90 -5.29 24.84
C GLY A 511 2.20 -5.06 25.62
N ALA A 512 2.25 -5.32 26.91
CA ALA A 512 3.47 -5.11 27.71
C ALA A 512 4.54 -6.17 27.37
N MET A 513 5.78 -5.70 27.16
CA MET A 513 6.94 -6.56 26.91
C MET A 513 7.18 -7.51 28.07
N ARG A 514 7.43 -8.77 27.76
CA ARG A 514 7.73 -9.83 28.71
C ARG A 514 9.24 -10.01 28.84
N THR A 515 9.64 -10.53 30.00
CA THR A 515 11.01 -10.98 30.29
C THR A 515 10.95 -12.33 30.97
N GLY A 516 12.05 -13.08 31.00
CA GLY A 516 12.11 -14.42 31.58
C GLY A 516 11.46 -15.46 30.64
N TRP A 517 11.03 -16.57 31.25
CA TRP A 517 10.43 -17.66 30.49
C TRP A 517 9.00 -17.37 30.02
N VAL A 518 8.77 -17.57 28.74
CA VAL A 518 7.47 -17.42 28.10
C VAL A 518 7.12 -18.71 27.35
N ARG A 519 5.87 -19.13 27.45
CA ARG A 519 5.36 -20.25 26.67
C ARG A 519 4.39 -19.74 25.62
N ASP A 520 4.69 -20.05 24.36
CA ASP A 520 3.86 -19.70 23.22
C ASP A 520 3.77 -20.85 22.22
N ALA A 521 2.61 -21.09 21.65
CA ALA A 521 2.35 -22.17 20.70
C ALA A 521 2.92 -23.54 21.11
N GLY A 522 2.91 -23.85 22.42
CA GLY A 522 3.41 -25.11 22.97
C GLY A 522 4.90 -25.15 23.26
N SER A 523 5.69 -24.17 22.81
CA SER A 523 7.12 -24.08 23.01
C SER A 523 7.50 -23.09 24.12
N TRP A 524 8.64 -23.31 24.77
CA TRP A 524 9.20 -22.38 25.75
C TRP A 524 10.27 -21.51 25.09
N TYR A 525 10.34 -20.25 25.53
CA TYR A 525 11.31 -19.25 25.08
C TYR A 525 11.87 -18.53 26.29
N LEU A 526 13.15 -18.18 26.27
CA LEU A 526 13.79 -17.39 27.32
C LEU A 526 14.05 -15.98 26.82
N LEU A 527 13.46 -15.01 27.51
CA LEU A 527 13.65 -13.59 27.21
C LEU A 527 14.61 -12.98 28.23
N SER A 528 15.60 -12.25 27.77
CA SER A 528 16.55 -11.54 28.62
C SER A 528 15.88 -10.47 29.49
N GLY A 529 16.60 -9.88 30.42
CA GLY A 529 16.11 -8.73 31.18
C GLY A 529 15.79 -7.50 30.33
N THR A 530 16.31 -7.43 29.09
CA THR A 530 15.96 -6.41 28.11
C THR A 530 14.77 -6.81 27.21
N GLY A 531 14.18 -7.98 27.45
CA GLY A 531 13.06 -8.52 26.65
C GLY A 531 13.46 -9.28 25.40
N ARG A 532 14.73 -9.26 24.99
CA ARG A 532 15.19 -9.94 23.79
C ARG A 532 15.21 -11.45 23.98
N ALA A 533 14.70 -12.20 23.01
CA ALA A 533 14.75 -13.65 23.01
C ALA A 533 16.19 -14.17 22.91
N ALA A 534 16.52 -15.12 23.78
CA ALA A 534 17.78 -15.81 23.77
C ALA A 534 17.86 -16.79 22.59
N SER A 535 19.07 -17.02 22.09
CA SER A 535 19.38 -17.96 21.02
C SER A 535 20.70 -18.67 21.34
N GLY A 536 20.80 -19.94 21.09
CA GLY A 536 21.92 -20.77 21.49
C GLY A 536 21.89 -21.09 22.99
N TRP A 537 23.07 -21.24 23.60
CA TRP A 537 23.17 -21.57 25.01
C TRP A 537 22.83 -20.37 25.93
N ALA A 538 21.97 -20.61 26.90
CA ALA A 538 21.58 -19.62 27.90
C ALA A 538 21.65 -20.23 29.31
N LEU A 539 22.20 -19.48 30.27
CA LEU A 539 22.22 -19.86 31.68
C LEU A 539 21.10 -19.13 32.42
N ASP A 540 20.19 -19.88 33.03
CA ASP A 540 19.15 -19.33 33.87
C ASP A 540 18.93 -20.22 35.10
N GLY A 541 18.75 -19.59 36.26
CA GLY A 541 18.55 -20.33 37.52
C GLY A 541 19.64 -21.35 37.86
N GLY A 542 20.88 -21.18 37.36
CA GLY A 542 21.99 -22.12 37.54
C GLY A 542 21.99 -23.32 36.59
N SER A 543 21.04 -23.42 35.69
CA SER A 543 20.94 -24.48 34.66
C SER A 543 21.19 -23.91 33.28
N TRP A 544 21.85 -24.69 32.42
CA TRP A 544 22.03 -24.36 31.01
C TRP A 544 20.86 -24.87 30.18
N TYR A 545 20.40 -24.04 29.27
CA TYR A 545 19.35 -24.34 28.29
C TYR A 545 19.85 -24.06 26.87
N TYR A 546 19.34 -24.75 25.90
CA TYR A 546 19.63 -24.45 24.50
C TYR A 546 18.38 -23.95 23.77
N LEU A 547 18.44 -22.74 23.31
CA LEU A 547 17.41 -22.10 22.52
C LEU A 547 17.79 -22.27 21.04
N ASP A 548 16.91 -22.85 20.26
CA ASP A 548 17.14 -23.10 18.82
C ASP A 548 17.55 -21.81 18.10
N THR A 549 18.62 -21.86 17.34
CA THR A 549 19.21 -20.66 16.73
C THR A 549 18.36 -20.03 15.64
N ASN A 550 17.41 -20.76 15.07
CA ASN A 550 16.51 -20.28 14.02
C ASN A 550 15.16 -19.84 14.61
N THR A 551 14.62 -20.59 15.57
CA THR A 551 13.27 -20.39 16.09
C THR A 551 13.25 -19.75 17.47
N ASN A 552 14.38 -19.66 18.19
CA ASN A 552 14.52 -19.26 19.59
C ASN A 552 13.76 -20.18 20.58
N ALA A 553 13.15 -21.27 20.13
CA ALA A 553 12.43 -22.19 20.99
C ALA A 553 13.38 -23.06 21.81
N MET A 554 13.06 -23.29 23.09
CA MET A 554 13.81 -24.18 23.96
C MET A 554 13.80 -25.61 23.41
N ARG A 555 14.98 -26.19 23.31
CA ARG A 555 15.16 -27.58 22.87
C ARG A 555 15.10 -28.53 24.07
N VAL A 556 14.66 -29.75 23.78
CA VAL A 556 14.72 -30.88 24.69
C VAL A 556 15.33 -32.09 23.95
N GLY A 557 15.85 -33.05 24.67
CA GLY A 557 16.54 -34.20 24.08
C GLY A 557 17.94 -33.87 23.58
N TRP A 558 18.41 -34.58 22.57
CA TRP A 558 19.75 -34.41 22.02
C TRP A 558 19.87 -33.17 21.14
N VAL A 559 20.94 -32.41 21.40
CA VAL A 559 21.30 -31.21 20.62
C VAL A 559 22.77 -31.31 20.24
N SER A 560 23.06 -31.06 18.96
CA SER A 560 24.44 -30.93 18.48
C SER A 560 24.80 -29.44 18.33
N ASP A 561 25.88 -29.02 18.98
CA ASP A 561 26.44 -27.69 18.86
C ASP A 561 27.97 -27.75 18.77
N ALA A 562 28.55 -27.01 17.83
CA ALA A 562 29.98 -26.97 17.56
C ALA A 562 30.64 -28.37 17.47
N GLY A 563 29.95 -29.34 16.87
CA GLY A 563 30.41 -30.71 16.68
C GLY A 563 30.38 -31.58 17.94
N LYS A 564 29.75 -31.13 19.02
CA LYS A 564 29.54 -31.89 20.25
C LYS A 564 28.05 -32.14 20.48
N TRP A 565 27.73 -33.25 21.11
CA TRP A 565 26.36 -33.60 21.49
C TRP A 565 26.13 -33.28 22.98
N TYR A 566 24.94 -32.80 23.25
CA TYR A 566 24.45 -32.45 24.60
C TYR A 566 23.05 -33.02 24.78
N TYR A 567 22.66 -33.33 25.98
CA TYR A 567 21.32 -33.82 26.29
C TYR A 567 20.60 -32.84 27.22
N LEU A 568 19.42 -32.43 26.77
CA LEU A 568 18.53 -31.54 27.51
C LEU A 568 17.39 -32.37 28.06
N GLY A 569 17.11 -32.30 29.33
CA GLY A 569 16.00 -33.00 29.95
C GLY A 569 14.63 -32.51 29.43
N ALA A 570 13.55 -33.17 29.85
CA ALA A 570 12.19 -32.77 29.50
C ALA A 570 11.83 -31.36 30.01
N ASP A 571 12.55 -30.87 31.00
CA ASP A 571 12.50 -29.49 31.54
C ASP A 571 13.38 -28.50 30.77
N GLY A 572 14.06 -28.95 29.73
CA GLY A 572 14.99 -28.19 28.89
C GLY A 572 16.37 -27.99 29.49
N ALA A 573 16.59 -28.34 30.75
CA ALA A 573 17.88 -28.16 31.41
C ALA A 573 18.92 -29.17 30.91
N MET A 574 20.12 -28.67 30.59
CA MET A 574 21.27 -29.49 30.21
C MET A 574 21.63 -30.50 31.30
N ARG A 575 21.80 -31.74 30.95
CA ARG A 575 22.21 -32.82 31.85
C ARG A 575 23.71 -32.97 31.82
N THR A 576 24.23 -33.47 32.94
CA THR A 576 25.64 -33.89 33.12
C THR A 576 25.65 -35.24 33.80
N GLY A 577 26.76 -35.98 33.69
CA GLY A 577 26.86 -37.33 34.24
C GLY A 577 26.07 -38.36 33.42
N TRP A 578 25.57 -39.40 34.06
CA TRP A 578 24.87 -40.48 33.41
C TRP A 578 23.45 -40.09 32.95
N VAL A 579 23.16 -40.35 31.72
CA VAL A 579 21.82 -40.16 31.12
C VAL A 579 21.43 -41.45 30.44
N ARG A 580 20.17 -41.85 30.64
CA ARG A 580 19.53 -42.95 29.88
C ARG A 580 18.53 -42.35 28.89
N ASP A 581 18.73 -42.67 27.63
CA ASP A 581 17.79 -42.29 26.57
C ASP A 581 17.43 -43.54 25.74
N ALA A 582 16.16 -43.80 25.61
CA ALA A 582 15.63 -45.06 25.12
C ALA A 582 16.26 -46.24 25.91
N ASP A 583 16.92 -47.15 25.27
CA ASP A 583 17.55 -48.33 25.90
C ASP A 583 19.07 -48.18 26.14
N ASN A 584 19.65 -47.03 25.81
CA ASN A 584 21.09 -46.77 25.91
C ASN A 584 21.47 -45.86 27.07
N TRP A 585 22.66 -46.09 27.63
CA TRP A 585 23.28 -45.21 28.58
C TRP A 585 24.35 -44.35 27.90
N TYR A 586 24.38 -43.12 28.29
CA TYR A 586 25.34 -42.10 27.82
C TYR A 586 25.98 -41.42 29.01
N LEU A 587 27.22 -40.99 28.86
CA LEU A 587 27.94 -40.22 29.87
C LEU A 587 28.23 -38.80 29.34
N LEU A 588 27.76 -37.81 30.06
CA LEU A 588 27.93 -36.41 29.70
C LEU A 588 29.01 -35.79 30.62
N ALA A 589 29.95 -35.07 30.02
CA ALA A 589 31.03 -34.44 30.75
C ALA A 589 30.52 -33.43 31.81
N GLY A 590 31.00 -33.49 33.01
CA GLY A 590 30.79 -32.45 34.01
C GLY A 590 31.93 -31.43 33.97
N PRO A 591 31.71 -30.13 34.11
CA PRO A 591 30.45 -29.39 34.08
C PRO A 591 30.00 -28.95 32.67
N GLY A 592 30.73 -29.36 31.65
CA GLY A 592 30.52 -28.87 30.28
C GLY A 592 29.36 -29.53 29.52
N GLY A 593 28.79 -30.63 30.03
CA GLY A 593 27.58 -31.29 29.48
C GLY A 593 27.77 -32.04 28.13
N SER A 594 28.94 -32.00 27.49
CA SER A 594 29.16 -32.67 26.23
C SER A 594 29.19 -34.20 26.35
N MET A 595 28.58 -34.91 25.43
CA MET A 595 28.59 -36.37 25.35
C MET A 595 30.02 -36.88 25.15
N LEU A 596 30.38 -37.88 25.92
CA LEU A 596 31.66 -38.55 25.85
C LEU A 596 31.58 -39.78 24.96
N THR A 597 32.67 -40.06 24.22
CA THR A 597 32.82 -41.20 23.33
C THR A 597 34.17 -41.88 23.59
N GLY A 598 34.34 -43.12 23.13
CA GLY A 598 35.58 -43.89 23.34
C GLY A 598 35.73 -44.36 24.78
N THR A 599 36.97 -44.59 25.23
CA THR A 599 37.24 -45.06 26.60
C THR A 599 37.38 -43.90 27.57
N VAL A 600 36.57 -43.85 28.61
CA VAL A 600 36.46 -42.77 29.58
C VAL A 600 36.60 -43.31 30.99
N THR A 601 37.42 -42.68 31.84
CA THR A 601 37.50 -42.99 33.28
C THR A 601 36.50 -42.09 34.02
N TYR A 602 35.51 -42.70 34.67
CA TYR A 602 34.51 -41.98 35.48
C TYR A 602 34.19 -42.77 36.76
N GLY A 603 34.24 -42.08 37.92
CA GLY A 603 34.00 -42.71 39.22
C GLY A 603 35.06 -43.76 39.58
N GLY A 604 36.27 -43.67 39.02
CA GLY A 604 37.35 -44.60 39.25
C GLY A 604 37.29 -45.90 38.39
N LEU A 605 36.28 -46.02 37.52
CA LEU A 605 36.12 -47.14 36.60
C LEU A 605 36.30 -46.67 35.15
N GLN A 606 36.71 -47.60 34.29
CA GLN A 606 36.80 -47.39 32.83
C GLN A 606 35.51 -47.84 32.18
N TRP A 607 34.99 -46.99 31.30
CA TRP A 607 33.74 -47.20 30.55
C TRP A 607 34.05 -47.03 29.06
N ALA A 608 33.50 -47.88 28.25
CA ALA A 608 33.66 -47.82 26.78
C ALA A 608 32.35 -47.37 26.13
N PHE A 609 32.44 -46.32 25.29
CA PHE A 609 31.32 -45.75 24.54
C PHE A 609 31.59 -45.83 23.06
N GLY A 610 30.53 -46.06 22.30
CA GLY A 610 30.57 -46.04 20.84
C GLY A 610 30.84 -44.65 20.24
N GLY A 611 31.05 -44.57 18.95
CA GLY A 611 31.13 -43.29 18.26
C GLY A 611 29.84 -42.47 18.31
N ASP A 612 28.73 -43.11 18.55
CA ASP A 612 27.39 -42.54 18.82
C ASP A 612 27.18 -42.16 20.30
N GLY A 613 28.17 -42.43 21.16
CA GLY A 613 28.13 -42.14 22.60
C GLY A 613 27.37 -43.16 23.43
N ALA A 614 26.80 -44.20 22.84
CA ALA A 614 26.14 -45.27 23.62
C ALA A 614 27.16 -46.12 24.38
N LEU A 615 26.83 -46.47 25.63
CA LEU A 615 27.64 -47.36 26.45
C LEU A 615 27.75 -48.76 25.81
N ILE A 616 28.97 -49.22 25.63
CA ILE A 616 29.25 -50.56 25.06
C ILE A 616 29.50 -51.52 26.25
N SER A 617 30.31 -51.10 27.25
CA SER A 617 30.69 -51.92 28.39
C SER A 617 31.14 -51.04 29.59
#